data_ea1411abb18b82095bfffa49bf7d231a
#
_entry.id   ea1411abb18b82095bfffa49bf7d231a
#
_cell.length_a   1.000
_cell.length_b   1.000
_cell.length_c   1.000
_cell.angle_alpha   90.00
_cell.angle_beta   90.00
_cell.angle_gamma   90.00
#
_symmetry.space_group_name_H-M   'P 1'
#
loop_
_entity.id
_entity.type
_entity.pdbx_description
1 polymer ?
#
loop_
_entity_poly.entity_id
_entity_poly.type
_entity_poly.pdbx_seq_one_letter_code
_entity_poly.pdbx_strand_id
1 'polypeptide(L)'
;MTNVQIERVDLSEPRYTYGGDDYIFVELSEAMSFDANFLAQAITQRIRSRDLPGILEVAPANASYLVQFDPTQRDPETLLAELQAIKQEIDIQEYTWDANVIEIPVFYNDPWTHETLMQFRDRHQAPDSTDLEYCAEINDFDSIEDLIAAH
;
A
#
# COMPACT_ATOMS: atom_id res chain seq x y z
N MET A 1 14.52 -5.79 21.06
CA MET A 1 13.19 -5.44 20.47
C MET A 1 13.16 -3.95 20.29
N THR A 2 13.49 -3.49 19.10
CA THR A 2 13.39 -2.09 18.75
C THR A 2 11.90 -1.78 18.58
N ASN A 3 11.34 -0.97 19.47
CA ASN A 3 9.97 -0.48 19.33
C ASN A 3 9.94 0.42 18.09
N VAL A 4 9.53 -0.13 16.96
CA VAL A 4 9.15 0.69 15.81
C VAL A 4 7.90 1.44 16.24
N GLN A 5 8.04 2.69 16.62
CA GLN A 5 6.89 3.57 16.77
C GLN A 5 6.34 3.82 15.37
N ILE A 6 5.26 3.13 15.05
CA ILE A 6 4.46 3.47 13.87
C ILE A 6 3.82 4.82 14.19
N GLU A 7 4.34 5.86 13.56
CA GLU A 7 3.76 7.20 13.65
C GLU A 7 2.35 7.11 13.05
N ARG A 8 1.33 7.38 13.86
CA ARG A 8 -0.05 7.41 13.37
C ARG A 8 -0.20 8.59 12.43
N VAL A 9 -0.52 8.30 11.19
CA VAL A 9 -0.77 9.31 10.18
C VAL A 9 -2.15 9.93 10.43
N ASP A 10 -2.22 11.26 10.44
CA ASP A 10 -3.50 11.96 10.49
C ASP A 10 -4.22 11.83 9.14
N LEU A 11 -5.29 11.06 9.10
CA LEU A 11 -6.13 10.82 7.93
C LEU A 11 -7.37 11.71 7.92
N SER A 12 -7.45 12.72 8.80
CA SER A 12 -8.64 13.53 9.00
C SER A 12 -8.95 14.44 7.81
N GLU A 13 -7.94 14.92 7.09
CA GLU A 13 -8.09 15.89 6.00
C GLU A 13 -7.38 15.45 4.70
N PRO A 14 -8.04 14.62 3.87
CA PRO A 14 -7.52 14.28 2.55
C PRO A 14 -7.36 15.50 1.66
N ARG A 15 -6.32 15.51 0.83
CA ARG A 15 -6.10 16.52 -0.19
C ARG A 15 -6.71 16.07 -1.52
N TYR A 16 -7.63 16.87 -2.06
CA TYR A 16 -8.30 16.63 -3.33
C TYR A 16 -7.72 17.53 -4.40
N THR A 17 -7.35 16.96 -5.54
CA THR A 17 -6.73 17.69 -6.67
C THR A 17 -7.36 17.23 -7.99
N TYR A 18 -7.73 18.19 -8.84
CA TYR A 18 -8.18 17.88 -10.20
C TYR A 18 -6.97 17.46 -11.06
N GLY A 19 -7.08 16.36 -11.76
CA GLY A 19 -6.12 15.85 -12.73
C GLY A 19 -6.64 16.05 -14.15
N GLY A 20 -6.42 17.23 -14.72
CA GLY A 20 -7.06 17.59 -15.99
C GLY A 20 -8.56 17.77 -15.84
N ASP A 21 -9.32 17.42 -16.89
CA ASP A 21 -10.76 17.65 -16.96
C ASP A 21 -11.60 16.46 -16.49
N ASP A 22 -10.99 15.26 -16.33
CA ASP A 22 -11.69 13.99 -16.15
C ASP A 22 -11.15 13.14 -14.97
N TYR A 23 -10.26 13.68 -14.14
CA TYR A 23 -9.71 13.00 -12.98
C TYR A 23 -9.83 13.81 -11.69
N ILE A 24 -10.11 13.12 -10.58
CA ILE A 24 -9.89 13.62 -9.22
C ILE A 24 -8.89 12.70 -8.53
N PHE A 25 -7.73 13.26 -8.16
CA PHE A 25 -6.74 12.59 -7.32
C PHE A 25 -6.98 12.95 -5.86
N VAL A 26 -7.03 11.94 -5.02
CA VAL A 26 -7.25 12.11 -3.58
C VAL A 26 -6.09 11.50 -2.81
N GLU A 27 -5.36 12.35 -2.12
CA GLU A 27 -4.24 11.96 -1.27
C GLU A 27 -4.71 11.94 0.18
N LEU A 28 -4.60 10.77 0.79
CA LEU A 28 -5.02 10.53 2.18
C LEU A 28 -3.89 10.82 3.17
N SER A 29 -2.63 10.61 2.73
CA SER A 29 -1.43 10.86 3.52
C SER A 29 -0.23 11.01 2.62
N GLU A 30 0.74 11.84 3.03
CA GLU A 30 2.07 11.93 2.40
C GLU A 30 2.99 10.78 2.83
N ALA A 31 2.68 10.12 3.96
CA ALA A 31 3.41 8.97 4.45
C ALA A 31 2.75 7.65 3.99
N MET A 32 3.59 6.66 3.70
CA MET A 32 3.11 5.30 3.48
C MET A 32 2.77 4.65 4.83
N SER A 33 1.50 4.29 5.01
CA SER A 33 1.04 3.58 6.20
C SER A 33 -0.05 2.58 5.85
N PHE A 34 -0.18 1.52 6.64
CA PHE A 34 -1.28 0.56 6.48
C PHE A 34 -2.65 1.23 6.68
N ASP A 35 -2.77 2.16 7.64
CA ASP A 35 -4.02 2.87 7.88
C ASP A 35 -4.48 3.67 6.66
N ALA A 36 -3.55 4.40 6.01
CA ALA A 36 -3.85 5.13 4.77
C ALA A 36 -4.22 4.19 3.63
N ASN A 37 -3.53 3.05 3.51
CA ASN A 37 -3.84 2.05 2.49
C ASN A 37 -5.22 1.43 2.71
N PHE A 38 -5.52 0.99 3.93
CA PHE A 38 -6.83 0.43 4.25
C PHE A 38 -7.95 1.45 4.03
N LEU A 39 -7.74 2.71 4.39
CA LEU A 39 -8.71 3.76 4.12
C LEU A 39 -8.92 3.98 2.62
N ALA A 40 -7.84 4.00 1.80
CA ALA A 40 -7.94 4.10 0.35
C ALA A 40 -8.76 2.94 -0.23
N GLN A 41 -8.50 1.71 0.22
CA GLN A 41 -9.24 0.52 -0.21
C GLN A 41 -10.72 0.60 0.20
N ALA A 42 -11.02 0.99 1.44
CA ALA A 42 -12.40 1.11 1.94
C ALA A 42 -13.21 2.14 1.15
N ILE A 43 -12.62 3.33 0.92
CA ILE A 43 -13.27 4.40 0.14
C ILE A 43 -13.53 3.93 -1.29
N THR A 44 -12.53 3.37 -1.95
CA THR A 44 -12.65 2.95 -3.36
C THR A 44 -13.65 1.80 -3.53
N GLN A 45 -13.70 0.87 -2.59
CA GLN A 45 -14.72 -0.18 -2.54
C GLN A 45 -16.13 0.41 -2.35
N ARG A 46 -16.27 1.41 -1.48
CA ARG A 46 -17.55 2.09 -1.25
C ARG A 46 -18.01 2.86 -2.49
N ILE A 47 -17.09 3.56 -3.20
CA ILE A 47 -17.40 4.25 -4.45
C ILE A 47 -17.90 3.25 -5.50
N ARG A 48 -17.16 2.15 -5.69
CA ARG A 48 -17.53 1.10 -6.66
C ARG A 48 -18.90 0.46 -6.33
N SER A 49 -19.18 0.23 -5.04
CA SER A 49 -20.44 -0.39 -4.62
C SER A 49 -21.67 0.51 -4.86
N ARG A 50 -21.48 1.82 -5.01
CA ARG A 50 -22.57 2.78 -5.28
C ARG A 50 -22.94 2.90 -6.75
N ASP A 51 -22.11 2.37 -7.63
CA ASP A 51 -22.32 2.43 -9.09
C ASP A 51 -22.72 3.83 -9.56
N LEU A 52 -21.95 4.84 -9.15
CA LEU A 52 -22.26 6.24 -9.38
C LEU A 52 -22.20 6.58 -10.88
N PRO A 53 -23.28 7.14 -11.46
CA PRO A 53 -23.28 7.47 -12.90
C PRO A 53 -22.14 8.42 -13.27
N GLY A 54 -21.51 8.20 -14.42
CA GLY A 54 -20.43 9.01 -14.93
C GLY A 54 -19.07 8.76 -14.29
N ILE A 55 -18.93 7.83 -13.35
CA ILE A 55 -17.62 7.32 -12.90
C ILE A 55 -17.20 6.23 -13.88
N LEU A 56 -15.99 6.36 -14.44
CA LEU A 56 -15.42 5.42 -15.40
C LEU A 56 -14.48 4.42 -14.73
N GLU A 57 -13.62 4.91 -13.83
CA GLU A 57 -12.67 4.08 -13.11
C GLU A 57 -12.37 4.62 -11.72
N VAL A 58 -12.06 3.72 -10.80
CA VAL A 58 -11.58 4.05 -9.45
C VAL A 58 -10.36 3.20 -9.15
N ALA A 59 -9.19 3.81 -9.00
CA ALA A 59 -7.91 3.14 -8.79
C ALA A 59 -7.34 3.49 -7.40
N PRO A 60 -7.30 2.54 -6.45
CA PRO A 60 -6.61 2.74 -5.19
C PRO A 60 -5.09 2.66 -5.39
N ALA A 61 -4.37 3.42 -4.60
CA ALA A 61 -2.93 3.34 -4.42
C ALA A 61 -2.59 3.19 -2.92
N ASN A 62 -1.32 3.28 -2.55
CA ASN A 62 -0.92 2.99 -1.17
C ASN A 62 -1.53 3.97 -0.15
N ALA A 63 -1.40 5.28 -0.38
CA ALA A 63 -1.94 6.32 0.52
C ALA A 63 -2.82 7.32 -0.23
N SER A 64 -3.40 6.91 -1.35
CA SER A 64 -4.20 7.76 -2.23
C SER A 64 -5.14 6.93 -3.09
N TYR A 65 -6.03 7.59 -3.82
CA TYR A 65 -6.81 6.97 -4.88
C TYR A 65 -7.08 7.97 -6.00
N LEU A 66 -7.37 7.45 -7.18
CA LEU A 66 -7.72 8.22 -8.37
C LEU A 66 -9.12 7.84 -8.82
N VAL A 67 -9.92 8.83 -9.16
CA VAL A 67 -11.24 8.64 -9.76
C VAL A 67 -11.24 9.26 -11.15
N GLN A 68 -11.51 8.43 -12.17
CA GLN A 68 -11.80 8.90 -13.51
C GLN A 68 -13.30 9.05 -13.70
N PHE A 69 -13.73 10.15 -14.29
CA PHE A 69 -15.14 10.42 -14.53
C PHE A 69 -15.37 11.04 -15.92
N ASP A 70 -16.59 10.96 -16.41
CA ASP A 70 -17.02 11.61 -17.65
C ASP A 70 -17.56 13.02 -17.33
N PRO A 71 -16.83 14.09 -17.69
CA PRO A 71 -17.25 15.46 -17.37
C PRO A 71 -18.49 15.92 -18.14
N THR A 72 -18.92 15.16 -19.18
CA THR A 72 -20.18 15.43 -19.89
C THR A 72 -21.40 14.89 -19.13
N GLN A 73 -21.20 13.94 -18.25
CA GLN A 73 -22.25 13.31 -17.46
C GLN A 73 -22.25 13.74 -15.98
N ARG A 74 -21.10 14.24 -15.49
CA ARG A 74 -20.91 14.53 -14.09
C ARG A 74 -20.15 15.82 -13.85
N ASP A 75 -20.76 16.69 -13.10
CA ASP A 75 -20.11 17.91 -12.64
C ASP A 75 -19.01 17.61 -11.61
N PRO A 76 -17.77 18.10 -11.81
CA PRO A 76 -16.64 17.78 -10.95
C PRO A 76 -16.79 18.27 -9.51
N GLU A 77 -17.44 19.42 -9.28
CA GLU A 77 -17.65 19.94 -7.93
C GLU A 77 -18.65 19.07 -7.15
N THR A 78 -19.71 18.62 -7.82
CA THR A 78 -20.67 17.69 -7.24
C THR A 78 -20.01 16.35 -6.90
N LEU A 79 -19.17 15.83 -7.80
CA LEU A 79 -18.43 14.60 -7.54
C LEU A 79 -17.47 14.75 -6.37
N LEU A 80 -16.75 15.86 -6.29
CA LEU A 80 -15.85 16.15 -5.17
C LEU A 80 -16.60 16.11 -3.82
N ALA A 81 -17.76 16.78 -3.76
CA ALA A 81 -18.57 16.78 -2.54
C ALA A 81 -19.06 15.38 -2.15
N GLU A 82 -19.41 14.55 -3.13
CA GLU A 82 -19.79 13.15 -2.87
C GLU A 82 -18.62 12.30 -2.39
N LEU A 83 -17.42 12.46 -2.96
CA LEU A 83 -16.22 11.76 -2.50
C LEU A 83 -15.88 12.12 -1.05
N GLN A 84 -16.02 13.40 -0.68
CA GLN A 84 -15.86 13.87 0.69
C GLN A 84 -16.91 13.26 1.63
N ALA A 85 -18.16 13.19 1.21
CA ALA A 85 -19.23 12.56 1.99
C ALA A 85 -18.98 11.05 2.20
N ILE A 86 -18.55 10.35 1.14
CA ILE A 86 -18.20 8.91 1.23
C ILE A 86 -17.07 8.68 2.22
N LYS A 87 -16.03 9.53 2.22
CA LYS A 87 -14.93 9.41 3.20
C LYS A 87 -15.44 9.56 4.63
N GLN A 88 -16.36 10.48 4.90
CA GLN A 88 -16.89 10.71 6.25
C GLN A 88 -17.74 9.55 6.78
N GLU A 89 -18.27 8.70 5.90
CA GLU A 89 -19.05 7.51 6.30
C GLU A 89 -18.17 6.34 6.76
N ILE A 90 -16.87 6.40 6.48
CA ILE A 90 -15.98 5.27 6.72
C ILE A 90 -15.23 5.47 8.04
N ASP A 91 -15.50 4.60 8.98
CA ASP A 91 -14.69 4.38 10.16
C ASP A 91 -13.79 3.17 9.93
N ILE A 92 -12.50 3.42 9.73
CA ILE A 92 -11.52 2.37 9.44
C ILE A 92 -11.33 1.40 10.62
N GLN A 93 -11.64 1.83 11.85
CA GLN A 93 -11.50 0.99 13.03
C GLN A 93 -12.63 -0.06 13.14
N GLU A 94 -13.79 0.25 12.56
CA GLU A 94 -14.96 -0.64 12.52
C GLU A 94 -15.12 -1.36 11.17
N TYR A 95 -14.24 -1.06 10.20
CA TYR A 95 -14.36 -1.61 8.85
C TYR A 95 -13.94 -3.08 8.81
N THR A 96 -14.80 -3.92 8.24
CA THR A 96 -14.55 -5.36 8.09
C THR A 96 -14.08 -5.66 6.67
N TRP A 97 -12.99 -6.41 6.56
CA TRP A 97 -12.36 -6.80 5.31
C TRP A 97 -12.59 -8.29 5.01
N ASP A 98 -12.96 -8.57 3.77
CA ASP A 98 -12.80 -9.92 3.24
C ASP A 98 -11.37 -10.08 2.73
N ALA A 99 -10.61 -10.98 3.35
CA ALA A 99 -9.21 -11.22 3.03
C ALA A 99 -8.95 -12.69 2.73
N ASN A 100 -8.02 -12.96 1.84
CA ASN A 100 -7.51 -14.30 1.59
C ASN A 100 -6.18 -14.49 2.31
N VAL A 101 -6.05 -15.59 3.05
CA VAL A 101 -4.77 -16.04 3.58
C VAL A 101 -4.16 -17.01 2.58
N ILE A 102 -2.97 -16.70 2.08
CA ILE A 102 -2.25 -17.52 1.11
C ILE A 102 -0.97 -17.99 1.77
N GLU A 103 -0.84 -19.30 1.97
CA GLU A 103 0.40 -19.92 2.41
C GLU A 103 1.31 -20.14 1.21
N ILE A 104 2.49 -19.54 1.24
CA ILE A 104 3.54 -19.71 0.22
C ILE A 104 4.69 -20.46 0.88
N PRO A 105 4.98 -21.72 0.46
CA PRO A 105 6.14 -22.43 0.99
C PRO A 105 7.43 -21.75 0.53
N VAL A 106 8.31 -21.43 1.48
CA VAL A 106 9.60 -20.82 1.23
C VAL A 106 10.70 -21.74 1.77
N PHE A 107 11.73 -21.96 0.94
CA PHE A 107 12.91 -22.71 1.34
C PHE A 107 14.09 -21.76 1.47
N TYR A 108 14.44 -21.43 2.69
CA TYR A 108 15.59 -20.58 3.01
C TYR A 108 16.89 -21.36 2.95
N ASN A 109 18.01 -20.67 2.66
CA ASN A 109 19.36 -21.26 2.59
C ASN A 109 19.44 -22.45 1.63
N ASP A 110 18.70 -22.39 0.53
CA ASP A 110 18.74 -23.48 -0.43
C ASP A 110 20.09 -23.54 -1.18
N PRO A 111 20.53 -24.76 -1.57
CA PRO A 111 21.85 -24.93 -2.16
C PRO A 111 21.98 -24.29 -3.55
N TRP A 112 20.90 -24.08 -4.29
CA TRP A 112 20.94 -23.55 -5.66
C TRP A 112 21.16 -22.04 -5.65
N THR A 113 20.47 -21.30 -4.79
CA THR A 113 20.71 -19.86 -4.62
C THR A 113 22.10 -19.62 -4.04
N HIS A 114 22.56 -20.47 -3.12
CA HIS A 114 23.93 -20.39 -2.61
C HIS A 114 24.97 -20.63 -3.71
N GLU A 115 24.79 -21.63 -4.59
CA GLU A 115 25.69 -21.87 -5.74
C GLU A 115 25.71 -20.66 -6.67
N THR A 116 24.56 -20.05 -6.96
CA THR A 116 24.47 -18.83 -7.76
C THR A 116 25.18 -17.67 -7.11
N LEU A 117 25.00 -17.45 -5.82
CA LEU A 117 25.72 -16.44 -5.04
C LEU A 117 27.23 -16.61 -5.19
N MET A 118 27.74 -17.83 -5.07
CA MET A 118 29.20 -18.10 -5.18
C MET A 118 29.76 -17.78 -6.56
N GLN A 119 28.96 -17.90 -7.64
CA GLN A 119 29.36 -17.51 -9.00
C GLN A 119 29.49 -15.99 -9.18
N PHE A 120 28.74 -15.20 -8.41
CA PHE A 120 28.73 -13.74 -8.50
C PHE A 120 29.33 -13.04 -7.29
N ARG A 121 29.96 -13.78 -6.40
CA ARG A 121 30.44 -13.31 -5.10
C ARG A 121 31.28 -12.04 -5.16
N ASP A 122 32.20 -11.95 -6.14
CA ASP A 122 33.06 -10.79 -6.31
C ASP A 122 32.30 -9.50 -6.65
N ARG A 123 31.02 -9.62 -7.05
CA ARG A 123 30.13 -8.50 -7.37
C ARG A 123 29.08 -8.26 -6.29
N HIS A 124 29.06 -9.09 -5.25
CA HIS A 124 28.14 -8.91 -4.14
C HIS A 124 28.53 -7.68 -3.31
N GLN A 125 27.55 -6.93 -2.83
CA GLN A 125 27.77 -5.71 -2.04
C GLN A 125 28.44 -6.01 -0.69
N ALA A 126 28.24 -7.21 -0.15
CA ALA A 126 28.90 -7.75 1.02
C ALA A 126 29.58 -9.09 0.66
N PRO A 127 30.79 -9.11 0.09
CA PRO A 127 31.43 -10.33 -0.44
C PRO A 127 31.67 -11.44 0.60
N ASP A 128 31.73 -11.08 1.87
CA ASP A 128 31.94 -12.03 2.98
C ASP A 128 30.65 -12.59 3.58
N SER A 129 29.49 -12.07 3.18
CA SER A 129 28.17 -12.47 3.66
C SER A 129 27.40 -13.34 2.66
N THR A 130 26.44 -14.11 3.12
CA THR A 130 25.41 -14.70 2.25
C THR A 130 24.30 -13.68 1.97
N ASP A 131 23.45 -13.95 0.97
CA ASP A 131 22.30 -13.08 0.65
C ASP A 131 21.39 -12.89 1.85
N LEU A 132 21.15 -13.93 2.65
CA LEU A 132 20.32 -13.83 3.86
C LEU A 132 20.99 -13.05 4.99
N GLU A 133 22.31 -13.25 5.21
CA GLU A 133 23.07 -12.44 6.18
C GLU A 133 23.03 -10.97 5.79
N TYR A 134 23.29 -10.67 4.53
CA TYR A 134 23.21 -9.30 4.02
C TYR A 134 21.80 -8.72 4.15
N CYS A 135 20.78 -9.50 3.81
CA CYS A 135 19.39 -9.08 3.97
C CYS A 135 19.01 -8.80 5.42
N ALA A 136 19.46 -9.64 6.36
CA ALA A 136 19.26 -9.41 7.79
C ALA A 136 19.94 -8.11 8.25
N GLU A 137 21.20 -7.89 7.85
CA GLU A 137 21.97 -6.70 8.21
C GLU A 137 21.31 -5.40 7.72
N ILE A 138 20.92 -5.31 6.43
CA ILE A 138 20.33 -4.07 5.87
C ILE A 138 18.91 -3.78 6.38
N ASN A 139 18.25 -4.77 7.00
CA ASN A 139 16.93 -4.62 7.61
C ASN A 139 16.98 -4.58 9.14
N ASP A 140 18.15 -4.37 9.74
CA ASP A 140 18.37 -4.25 11.19
C ASP A 140 17.90 -5.48 12.00
N PHE A 141 18.01 -6.69 11.45
CA PHE A 141 17.78 -7.93 12.19
C PHE A 141 19.08 -8.41 12.82
N ASP A 142 19.00 -8.89 14.07
CA ASP A 142 20.14 -9.41 14.81
C ASP A 142 20.64 -10.77 14.26
N SER A 143 19.78 -11.51 13.55
CA SER A 143 20.11 -12.84 13.00
C SER A 143 19.27 -13.16 11.75
N ILE A 144 19.72 -14.18 10.99
CA ILE A 144 18.94 -14.76 9.87
C ILE A 144 17.63 -15.35 10.40
N GLU A 145 17.66 -15.98 11.58
CA GLU A 145 16.49 -16.57 12.22
C GLU A 145 15.43 -15.52 12.53
N ASP A 146 15.82 -14.32 12.94
CA ASP A 146 14.90 -13.20 13.19
C ASP A 146 14.30 -12.68 11.88
N LEU A 147 15.10 -12.57 10.82
CA LEU A 147 14.62 -12.24 9.49
C LEU A 147 13.59 -13.27 8.99
N ILE A 148 13.92 -14.57 9.10
CA ILE A 148 13.00 -15.65 8.66
C ILE A 148 11.71 -15.63 9.46
N ALA A 149 11.80 -15.38 10.78
CA ALA A 149 10.59 -15.32 11.63
C ALA A 149 9.70 -14.09 11.32
N ALA A 150 10.28 -13.02 10.79
CA ALA A 150 9.56 -11.81 10.40
C ALA A 150 8.94 -11.89 9.00
N HIS A 151 9.58 -12.66 8.10
CA HIS A 151 9.13 -12.87 6.73
C HIS A 151 7.98 -13.88 6.64
#